data_564398b8427145c84e3feb655cc09f0a
#
_entry.id   564398b8427145c84e3feb655cc09f0a
#
_cell.length_a   1.000
_cell.length_b   1.000
_cell.length_c   1.000
_cell.angle_alpha   90.00
_cell.angle_beta   90.00
_cell.angle_gamma   90.00
#
_symmetry.space_group_name_H-M   'P 1'
#
loop_
_entity.id
_entity.type
_entity.pdbx_description
1 polymer ?
#
loop_
_entity_poly.entity_id
_entity_poly.type
_entity_poly.pdbx_seq_one_letter_code
_entity_poly.pdbx_strand_id
1 'polypeptide(L)'
;MSEGNRAKTVSAPAVAVLSVDTDFHDKIPELFPFRPELRDNFVADADNRERLATFNGALQAGYFILAVRAAGLAAGLMLGFDGPGIDMEFFGGRSWKTILVVNIGKPGVDPWFDRLPRLAHEDDVEYD
;
A
#
# COMPACT_ATOMS: atom_id res chain seq x y z
N MET A 1 14.20 3.70 7.18
CA MET A 1 13.57 2.54 7.85
C MET A 1 14.10 2.44 9.27
N SER A 2 13.22 2.19 10.25
CA SER A 2 13.65 1.96 11.65
C SER A 2 14.56 0.74 11.74
N GLU A 3 15.45 0.70 12.75
CA GLU A 3 16.44 -0.37 12.91
C GLU A 3 15.76 -1.75 13.06
N GLY A 4 14.71 -1.83 13.87
CA GLY A 4 13.94 -3.07 14.04
C GLY A 4 13.25 -3.58 12.77
N ASN A 5 12.78 -2.68 11.91
CA ASN A 5 12.20 -3.03 10.62
C ASN A 5 13.28 -3.45 9.61
N ARG A 6 14.47 -2.81 9.69
CA ARG A 6 15.59 -3.16 8.79
C ARG A 6 16.03 -4.61 8.96
N ALA A 7 16.22 -5.05 10.21
CA ALA A 7 16.62 -6.43 10.50
C ALA A 7 15.62 -7.45 9.93
N LYS A 8 14.31 -7.18 10.11
CA LYS A 8 13.23 -8.02 9.57
C LYS A 8 13.21 -8.04 8.04
N THR A 9 13.46 -6.89 7.42
CA THR A 9 13.46 -6.76 5.95
C THR A 9 14.64 -7.49 5.33
N VAL A 10 15.84 -7.38 5.93
CA VAL A 10 17.04 -8.08 5.44
C VAL A 10 16.90 -9.61 5.53
N SER A 11 16.17 -10.10 6.53
CA SER A 11 15.93 -11.54 6.72
C SER A 11 14.76 -12.10 5.90
N ALA A 12 13.90 -11.24 5.34
CA ALA A 12 12.74 -11.67 4.57
C ALA A 12 13.16 -12.26 3.20
N PRO A 13 12.60 -13.42 2.79
CA PRO A 13 12.88 -14.01 1.48
C PRO A 13 12.44 -13.12 0.31
N ALA A 14 11.42 -12.31 0.51
CA ALA A 14 10.95 -11.34 -0.47
C ALA A 14 10.40 -10.09 0.23
N VAL A 15 10.54 -8.96 -0.43
CA VAL A 15 10.00 -7.67 0.03
C VAL A 15 9.22 -7.05 -1.13
N ALA A 16 7.95 -6.73 -0.89
CA ALA A 16 7.15 -5.98 -1.83
C ALA A 16 7.12 -4.51 -1.41
N VAL A 17 7.39 -3.62 -2.35
CA VAL A 17 7.19 -2.18 -2.20
C VAL A 17 5.92 -1.83 -2.95
N LEU A 18 4.86 -1.50 -2.23
CA LEU A 18 3.58 -1.09 -2.81
C LEU A 18 3.58 0.41 -3.00
N SER A 19 3.31 0.83 -4.22
CA SER A 19 3.28 2.24 -4.61
C SER A 19 2.00 2.57 -5.35
N VAL A 20 1.65 3.84 -5.37
CA VAL A 20 0.57 4.40 -6.19
C VAL A 20 1.17 5.25 -7.30
N ASP A 21 0.55 5.20 -8.48
CA ASP A 21 0.87 6.09 -9.58
C ASP A 21 0.07 7.38 -9.40
N THR A 22 0.75 8.50 -9.16
CA THR A 22 0.09 9.81 -9.03
C THR A 22 -0.37 10.38 -10.36
N ASP A 23 0.10 9.81 -11.48
CA ASP A 23 -0.31 10.18 -12.84
C ASP A 23 -1.27 9.15 -13.48
N PHE A 24 -1.94 8.32 -12.65
CA PHE A 24 -2.94 7.34 -13.09
C PHE A 24 -4.00 7.95 -14.02
N HIS A 25 -4.28 9.23 -13.85
CA HIS A 25 -5.29 9.97 -14.61
C HIS A 25 -4.99 9.99 -16.11
N ASP A 26 -3.74 9.89 -16.53
CA ASP A 26 -3.37 9.81 -17.94
C ASP A 26 -3.89 8.53 -18.62
N LYS A 27 -4.23 7.51 -17.84
CA LYS A 27 -4.82 6.27 -18.32
C LYS A 27 -6.36 6.24 -18.32
N ILE A 28 -7.01 7.29 -17.80
CA ILE A 28 -8.49 7.34 -17.74
C ILE A 28 -9.13 7.19 -19.11
N PRO A 29 -8.68 7.85 -20.19
CA PRO A 29 -9.30 7.69 -21.51
C PRO A 29 -9.26 6.24 -22.02
N GLU A 30 -8.26 5.47 -21.63
CA GLU A 30 -8.11 4.05 -21.98
C GLU A 30 -8.92 3.14 -21.05
N LEU A 31 -8.81 3.34 -19.73
CA LEU A 31 -9.37 2.44 -18.72
C LEU A 31 -10.82 2.76 -18.37
N PHE A 32 -11.26 3.98 -18.59
CA PHE A 32 -12.62 4.44 -18.31
C PHE A 32 -13.17 5.29 -19.48
N PRO A 33 -13.34 4.67 -20.66
CA PRO A 33 -13.66 5.39 -21.91
C PRO A 33 -15.03 6.07 -21.93
N PHE A 34 -15.92 5.76 -20.97
CA PHE A 34 -17.25 6.39 -20.87
C PHE A 34 -17.19 7.81 -20.27
N ARG A 35 -16.12 8.16 -19.57
CA ARG A 35 -15.92 9.43 -18.87
C ARG A 35 -14.49 9.95 -19.05
N PRO A 36 -14.02 10.14 -20.32
CA PRO A 36 -12.64 10.55 -20.58
C PRO A 36 -12.31 11.95 -20.00
N GLU A 37 -13.33 12.80 -19.84
CA GLU A 37 -13.20 14.15 -19.25
C GLU A 37 -12.72 14.14 -17.79
N LEU A 38 -12.87 13.02 -17.07
CA LEU A 38 -12.35 12.91 -15.71
C LEU A 38 -10.84 13.11 -15.64
N ARG A 39 -10.10 12.80 -16.71
CA ARG A 39 -8.68 13.09 -16.79
C ARG A 39 -8.40 14.58 -16.53
N ASP A 40 -9.10 15.46 -17.21
CA ASP A 40 -8.88 16.89 -17.10
C ASP A 40 -9.30 17.44 -15.73
N ASN A 41 -10.33 16.85 -15.11
CA ASN A 41 -10.71 17.17 -13.74
C ASN A 41 -9.58 16.83 -12.75
N PHE A 42 -8.90 15.70 -12.92
CA PHE A 42 -7.76 15.32 -12.09
C PHE A 42 -6.49 16.13 -12.39
N VAL A 43 -6.32 16.62 -13.62
CA VAL A 43 -5.27 17.58 -13.93
C VAL A 43 -5.49 18.88 -13.16
N ALA A 44 -6.74 19.35 -13.09
CA ALA A 44 -7.10 20.61 -12.43
C ALA A 44 -7.04 20.52 -10.89
N ASP A 45 -7.20 19.31 -10.30
CA ASP A 45 -7.25 19.09 -8.86
C ASP A 45 -6.24 18.01 -8.44
N ALA A 46 -4.99 18.44 -8.25
CA ALA A 46 -3.88 17.55 -7.88
C ALA A 46 -4.05 16.91 -6.51
N ASP A 47 -4.63 17.63 -5.55
CA ASP A 47 -4.83 17.13 -4.18
C ASP A 47 -5.86 16.00 -4.16
N ASN A 48 -6.96 16.17 -4.86
CA ASN A 48 -7.98 15.12 -4.99
C ASN A 48 -7.44 13.91 -5.77
N ARG A 49 -6.63 14.15 -6.81
CA ARG A 49 -5.96 13.10 -7.57
C ARG A 49 -5.06 12.25 -6.68
N GLU A 50 -4.18 12.87 -5.89
CA GLU A 50 -3.28 12.15 -4.99
C GLU A 50 -4.04 11.43 -3.88
N ARG A 51 -5.08 12.06 -3.32
CA ARG A 51 -5.96 11.44 -2.33
C ARG A 51 -6.64 10.19 -2.87
N LEU A 52 -7.15 10.25 -4.10
CA LEU A 52 -7.83 9.12 -4.73
C LEU A 52 -6.83 8.00 -5.09
N ALA A 53 -5.64 8.34 -5.58
CA ALA A 53 -4.58 7.36 -5.84
C ALA A 53 -4.24 6.59 -4.55
N THR A 54 -4.02 7.30 -3.44
CA THR A 54 -3.69 6.71 -2.15
C THR A 54 -4.82 5.84 -1.61
N PHE A 55 -6.08 6.31 -1.70
CA PHE A 55 -7.25 5.55 -1.26
C PHE A 55 -7.39 4.22 -2.03
N ASN A 56 -7.33 4.27 -3.35
CA ASN A 56 -7.40 3.07 -4.19
C ASN A 56 -6.21 2.13 -3.96
N GLY A 57 -5.02 2.68 -3.78
CA GLY A 57 -3.82 1.92 -3.46
C GLY A 57 -3.94 1.20 -2.11
N ALA A 58 -4.51 1.85 -1.10
CA ALA A 58 -4.75 1.24 0.22
C ALA A 58 -5.75 0.08 0.14
N LEU A 59 -6.84 0.23 -0.65
CA LEU A 59 -7.78 -0.87 -0.90
C LEU A 59 -7.10 -2.06 -1.57
N GLN A 60 -6.30 -1.83 -2.60
CA GLN A 60 -5.55 -2.88 -3.29
C GLN A 60 -4.49 -3.53 -2.38
N ALA A 61 -3.84 -2.74 -1.52
CA ALA A 61 -2.90 -3.26 -0.53
C ALA A 61 -3.57 -4.23 0.44
N GLY A 62 -4.81 -3.96 0.86
CA GLY A 62 -5.62 -4.90 1.65
C GLY A 62 -5.83 -6.24 0.94
N TYR A 63 -6.22 -6.23 -0.32
CA TYR A 63 -6.35 -7.46 -1.13
C TYR A 63 -5.02 -8.18 -1.32
N PHE A 64 -3.93 -7.43 -1.55
CA PHE A 64 -2.59 -8.00 -1.66
C PHE A 64 -2.19 -8.77 -0.39
N ILE A 65 -2.41 -8.18 0.78
CA ILE A 65 -2.12 -8.82 2.07
C ILE A 65 -2.91 -10.12 2.23
N LEU A 66 -4.21 -10.10 1.92
CA LEU A 66 -5.07 -11.28 1.96
C LEU A 66 -4.59 -12.35 0.98
N ALA A 67 -4.17 -11.97 -0.23
CA ALA A 67 -3.63 -12.89 -1.23
C ALA A 67 -2.34 -13.56 -0.76
N VAL A 68 -1.41 -12.81 -0.15
CA VAL A 68 -0.19 -13.36 0.46
C VAL A 68 -0.54 -14.39 1.53
N ARG A 69 -1.52 -14.08 2.40
CA ARG A 69 -2.00 -15.02 3.43
C ARG A 69 -2.67 -16.25 2.83
N ALA A 70 -3.47 -16.10 1.81
CA ALA A 70 -4.13 -17.21 1.10
C ALA A 70 -3.10 -18.13 0.42
N ALA A 71 -1.95 -17.60 0.00
CA ALA A 71 -0.84 -18.38 -0.53
C ALA A 71 -0.04 -19.14 0.58
N GLY A 72 -0.47 -19.09 1.84
CA GLY A 72 0.20 -19.76 2.97
C GLY A 72 1.47 -19.06 3.46
N LEU A 73 1.64 -17.77 3.12
CA LEU A 73 2.77 -16.96 3.53
C LEU A 73 2.36 -15.94 4.60
N ALA A 74 3.34 -15.43 5.32
CA ALA A 74 3.20 -14.30 6.22
C ALA A 74 3.42 -12.99 5.47
N ALA A 75 2.67 -11.95 5.84
CA ALA A 75 2.83 -10.58 5.38
C ALA A 75 3.19 -9.69 6.57
N GLY A 76 4.38 -9.13 6.57
CA GLY A 76 4.87 -8.20 7.59
C GLY A 76 4.81 -6.77 7.07
N LEU A 77 3.75 -6.04 7.46
CA LEU A 77 3.49 -4.68 7.01
C LEU A 77 4.35 -3.66 7.76
N MET A 78 4.86 -2.68 7.03
CA MET A 78 5.69 -1.62 7.61
C MET A 78 5.37 -0.27 6.98
N LEU A 79 5.21 0.76 7.84
CA LEU A 79 5.09 2.17 7.46
C LEU A 79 6.31 3.00 7.91
N GLY A 80 7.17 2.45 8.78
CA GLY A 80 8.35 3.12 9.32
C GLY A 80 9.55 3.10 8.35
N PHE A 81 9.39 3.71 7.17
CA PHE A 81 10.43 3.80 6.14
C PHE A 81 10.57 5.24 5.62
N ASP A 82 11.65 5.50 4.92
CA ASP A 82 11.88 6.73 4.16
C ASP A 82 11.26 6.56 2.76
N GLY A 83 10.02 7.03 2.60
CA GLY A 83 9.28 6.95 1.32
C GLY A 83 10.02 7.64 0.17
N PRO A 84 10.38 8.93 0.30
CA PRO A 84 11.13 9.63 -0.74
C PRO A 84 12.44 8.93 -1.13
N GLY A 85 13.17 8.37 -0.17
CA GLY A 85 14.39 7.62 -0.44
C GLY A 85 14.13 6.34 -1.26
N ILE A 86 13.07 5.59 -0.92
CA ILE A 86 12.65 4.41 -1.69
C ILE A 86 12.22 4.82 -3.10
N ASP A 87 11.40 5.85 -3.22
CA ASP A 87 10.89 6.34 -4.51
C ASP A 87 12.03 6.76 -5.44
N MET A 88 13.03 7.44 -4.90
CA MET A 88 14.20 7.85 -5.66
C MET A 88 15.05 6.66 -6.12
N GLU A 89 15.25 5.67 -5.24
CA GLU A 89 16.10 4.49 -5.50
C GLU A 89 15.46 3.54 -6.51
N PHE A 90 14.16 3.24 -6.34
CA PHE A 90 13.48 2.19 -7.12
C PHE A 90 12.58 2.73 -8.24
N PHE A 91 12.12 3.99 -8.14
CA PHE A 91 11.14 4.56 -9.05
C PHE A 91 11.60 5.88 -9.66
N GLY A 92 12.89 6.18 -9.61
CA GLY A 92 13.45 7.41 -10.18
C GLY A 92 12.95 7.67 -11.59
N GLY A 93 12.36 8.86 -11.81
CA GLY A 93 11.75 9.25 -13.07
C GLY A 93 10.31 8.77 -13.31
N ARG A 94 9.68 8.15 -12.32
CA ARG A 94 8.26 7.76 -12.35
C ARG A 94 7.45 8.59 -11.35
N SER A 95 6.15 8.69 -11.62
CA SER A 95 5.14 9.33 -10.74
C SER A 95 4.67 8.41 -9.60
N TRP A 96 5.50 7.44 -9.19
CA TRP A 96 5.13 6.44 -8.20
C TRP A 96 5.56 6.88 -6.81
N LYS A 97 4.61 6.78 -5.86
CA LYS A 97 4.83 7.07 -4.43
C LYS A 97 4.60 5.81 -3.61
N THR A 98 5.58 5.45 -2.81
CA THR A 98 5.50 4.29 -1.90
C THR A 98 4.50 4.54 -0.79
N ILE A 99 3.55 3.62 -0.64
CA ILE A 99 2.52 3.67 0.42
C ILE A 99 2.71 2.60 1.49
N LEU A 100 3.37 1.48 1.17
CA LEU A 100 3.54 0.36 2.09
C LEU A 100 4.73 -0.50 1.67
N VAL A 101 5.48 -1.00 2.65
CA VAL A 101 6.47 -2.06 2.46
C VAL A 101 5.99 -3.32 3.16
N VAL A 102 6.05 -4.45 2.48
CA VAL A 102 5.57 -5.75 3.00
C VAL A 102 6.67 -6.79 2.89
N ASN A 103 7.13 -7.30 4.02
CA ASN A 103 7.98 -8.48 4.07
C ASN A 103 7.13 -9.73 3.85
N ILE A 104 7.58 -10.63 2.97
CA ILE A 104 6.85 -11.84 2.59
C ILE A 104 7.75 -13.05 2.83
N GLY A 105 7.21 -14.07 3.49
CA GLY A 105 7.93 -15.30 3.76
C GLY A 105 7.11 -16.26 4.61
N LYS A 106 7.69 -17.40 4.94
CA LYS A 106 7.10 -18.30 5.94
C LYS A 106 7.35 -17.74 7.34
N PRO A 107 6.39 -17.90 8.27
CA PRO A 107 6.61 -17.54 9.67
C PRO A 107 7.85 -18.24 10.23
N GLY A 108 8.68 -17.52 10.97
CA GLY A 108 9.78 -18.08 11.75
C GLY A 108 9.32 -18.72 13.05
N VAL A 109 10.26 -18.95 13.98
CA VAL A 109 9.94 -19.37 15.34
C VAL A 109 9.41 -18.15 16.10
N ASP A 110 8.28 -18.34 16.81
CA ASP A 110 7.59 -17.27 17.56
C ASP A 110 7.40 -15.96 16.79
N PRO A 111 6.81 -16.01 15.57
CA PRO A 111 6.77 -14.85 14.67
C PRO A 111 5.70 -13.81 15.05
N TRP A 112 4.83 -14.15 16.01
CA TRP A 112 3.66 -13.34 16.36
C TRP A 112 3.69 -12.93 17.82
N PHE A 113 3.30 -11.70 18.07
CA PHE A 113 2.85 -11.29 19.40
C PHE A 113 1.42 -11.81 19.64
N ASP A 114 1.01 -11.85 20.91
CA ASP A 114 -0.38 -12.09 21.24
C ASP A 114 -1.29 -11.11 20.50
N ARG A 115 -2.51 -11.56 20.22
CA ARG A 115 -3.49 -10.71 19.54
C ARG A 115 -3.81 -9.49 20.39
N LEU A 116 -3.49 -8.32 19.86
CA LEU A 116 -3.84 -7.06 20.51
C LEU A 116 -5.37 -6.89 20.58
N PRO A 117 -5.88 -6.15 21.59
CA PRO A 117 -7.29 -5.79 21.67
C PRO A 117 -7.80 -5.12 20.38
N ARG A 118 -9.07 -5.27 20.14
CA ARG A 118 -9.82 -4.57 19.08
C ARG A 118 -10.91 -3.76 19.74
N LEU A 119 -11.40 -2.76 19.06
CA LEU A 119 -12.62 -2.06 19.45
C LEU A 119 -13.76 -3.07 19.52
N ALA A 120 -14.72 -2.84 20.41
CA ALA A 120 -15.96 -3.59 20.41
C ALA A 120 -16.76 -3.26 19.15
N HIS A 121 -17.60 -4.18 18.70
CA HIS A 121 -18.35 -3.99 17.44
C HIS A 121 -19.24 -2.75 17.48
N GLU A 122 -19.85 -2.46 18.62
CA GLU A 122 -20.66 -1.30 18.89
C GLU A 122 -19.91 0.05 18.86
N ASP A 123 -18.56 -0.01 19.01
CA ASP A 123 -17.71 1.19 18.89
C ASP A 123 -17.26 1.45 17.46
N ASP A 124 -17.36 0.46 16.58
CA ASP A 124 -16.82 0.46 15.22
C ASP A 124 -17.93 0.55 14.16
N VAL A 125 -19.16 0.10 14.49
CA VAL A 125 -20.28 0.01 13.55
C VAL A 125 -21.56 0.57 14.18
N GLU A 126 -22.17 1.53 13.52
CA GLU A 126 -23.48 2.05 13.84
C GLU A 126 -24.51 1.51 12.83
N TYR A 127 -25.68 1.10 13.31
CA TYR A 127 -26.79 0.64 12.49
C TYR A 127 -27.93 1.65 12.60
N ASP A 128 -28.36 2.22 11.47
CA ASP A 128 -29.54 3.09 11.35
C ASP A 128 -30.83 2.26 11.20
#